data_73c679d11897b2509912ed9462fceea2
#
_entry.id   73c679d11897b2509912ed9462fceea2
#
_cell.length_a   1.000
_cell.length_b   1.000
_cell.length_c   1.000
_cell.angle_alpha   90.00
_cell.angle_beta   90.00
_cell.angle_gamma   90.00
#
_symmetry.space_group_name_H-M   'P 1'
#
loop_
_entity.id
_entity.type
_entity.pdbx_description
1 polymer ?
#
loop_
_entity_poly.entity_id
_entity_poly.type
_entity_poly.pdbx_seq_one_letter_code
_entity_poly.pdbx_strand_id
1 'polypeptide(L)'
;MLLNPTPEDNIADRLKLWRKSVMEMTQEQFAEATGVHLSAIRKYENRHSVPSSESLLAIASTGVDLHWLLTGKGDMRAPAVSEDDQAKTEADAELVRRLKAIEGLLNGIQDDKRSAVLEEIFSRVHEAKRVADLEALVGKLQRKRG
;
A
#
# COMPACT_ATOMS: atom_id res chain seq x y z
N MET A 1 32.90 -6.26 23.19
CA MET A 1 31.89 -5.32 22.70
C MET A 1 31.46 -5.77 21.33
N LEU A 2 30.34 -6.48 21.25
CA LEU A 2 29.76 -6.85 19.99
C LEU A 2 29.04 -5.58 19.47
N LEU A 3 29.75 -4.82 18.65
CA LEU A 3 29.11 -3.93 17.72
C LEU A 3 28.27 -4.82 16.82
N ASN A 4 26.95 -4.82 17.03
CA ASN A 4 26.08 -5.12 15.92
C ASN A 4 26.60 -4.26 14.77
N PRO A 5 27.00 -4.86 13.64
CA PRO A 5 27.27 -4.04 12.49
C PRO A 5 25.98 -3.27 12.27
N THR A 6 25.99 -1.98 12.54
CA THR A 6 25.05 -1.07 11.92
C THR A 6 25.03 -1.53 10.47
N PRO A 7 23.89 -1.97 9.93
CA PRO A 7 23.82 -2.27 8.52
C PRO A 7 24.39 -1.04 7.84
N GLU A 8 25.58 -1.21 7.29
CA GLU A 8 26.23 -0.08 6.62
C GLU A 8 25.18 0.51 5.70
N ASP A 9 25.11 1.82 5.63
CA ASP A 9 24.06 2.60 4.97
C ASP A 9 23.96 2.34 3.46
N ASN A 10 23.95 1.08 3.09
CA ASN A 10 24.05 0.65 1.71
C ASN A 10 22.94 -0.37 1.39
N ILE A 11 22.25 -0.14 0.29
CA ILE A 11 21.21 -1.02 -0.26
C ILE A 11 21.72 -2.45 -0.43
N ALA A 12 22.96 -2.64 -0.87
CA ALA A 12 23.56 -3.95 -1.10
C ALA A 12 23.63 -4.80 0.19
N ASP A 13 24.07 -4.21 1.27
CA ASP A 13 24.20 -4.88 2.56
C ASP A 13 22.83 -5.19 3.18
N ARG A 14 21.87 -4.26 3.04
CA ARG A 14 20.48 -4.48 3.48
C ARG A 14 19.80 -5.57 2.67
N LEU A 15 19.98 -5.60 1.37
CA LEU A 15 19.44 -6.64 0.49
C LEU A 15 19.99 -8.02 0.87
N LYS A 16 21.30 -8.10 1.09
CA LYS A 16 21.98 -9.32 1.54
C LYS A 16 21.50 -9.77 2.93
N LEU A 17 21.32 -8.82 3.84
CA LEU A 17 20.78 -9.09 5.18
C LEU A 17 19.35 -9.66 5.10
N TRP A 18 18.49 -9.03 4.31
CA TRP A 18 17.14 -9.51 4.07
C TRP A 18 17.11 -10.93 3.54
N ARG A 19 17.84 -11.19 2.47
CA ARG A 19 17.91 -12.51 1.84
C ARG A 19 18.43 -13.59 2.79
N LYS A 20 19.53 -13.32 3.48
CA LYS A 20 20.21 -14.33 4.33
C LYS A 20 19.52 -14.54 5.67
N SER A 21 19.14 -13.46 6.34
CA SER A 21 18.72 -13.52 7.75
C SER A 21 17.21 -13.62 7.91
N VAL A 22 16.43 -13.06 6.98
CA VAL A 22 14.97 -13.07 7.05
C VAL A 22 14.38 -14.15 6.15
N MET A 23 14.84 -14.21 4.89
CA MET A 23 14.34 -15.17 3.91
C MET A 23 15.07 -16.53 3.99
N GLU A 24 16.26 -16.55 4.59
CA GLU A 24 17.11 -17.74 4.67
C GLU A 24 17.36 -18.43 3.32
N MET A 25 17.54 -17.62 2.28
CA MET A 25 17.69 -18.07 0.90
C MET A 25 19.10 -17.87 0.36
N THR A 26 19.52 -18.77 -0.53
CA THR A 26 20.69 -18.54 -1.39
C THR A 26 20.37 -17.47 -2.45
N GLN A 27 21.39 -16.96 -3.12
CA GLN A 27 21.18 -15.99 -4.22
C GLN A 27 20.36 -16.60 -5.36
N GLU A 28 20.56 -17.86 -5.66
CA GLU A 28 19.80 -18.61 -6.67
C GLU A 28 18.33 -18.72 -6.28
N GLN A 29 18.04 -19.12 -5.05
CA GLN A 29 16.68 -19.24 -4.52
C GLN A 29 15.97 -17.88 -4.49
N PHE A 30 16.68 -16.84 -4.13
CA PHE A 30 16.14 -15.48 -4.10
C PHE A 30 15.84 -14.94 -5.51
N ALA A 31 16.73 -15.22 -6.47
CA ALA A 31 16.51 -14.90 -7.88
C ALA A 31 15.26 -15.61 -8.42
N GLU A 32 15.09 -16.89 -8.11
CA GLU A 32 13.91 -17.67 -8.52
C GLU A 32 12.61 -17.13 -7.88
N ALA A 33 12.65 -16.82 -6.57
CA ALA A 33 11.50 -16.30 -5.84
C ALA A 33 11.04 -14.91 -6.32
N THR A 34 11.98 -14.06 -6.71
CA THR A 34 11.69 -12.69 -7.17
C THR A 34 11.49 -12.58 -8.68
N GLY A 35 11.99 -13.53 -9.46
CA GLY A 35 12.06 -13.42 -10.92
C GLY A 35 13.17 -12.49 -11.42
N VAL A 36 13.99 -11.94 -10.52
CA VAL A 36 15.16 -11.13 -10.88
C VAL A 36 16.31 -12.05 -11.28
N HIS A 37 16.99 -11.75 -12.38
CA HIS A 37 18.08 -12.58 -12.86
C HIS A 37 19.20 -12.71 -11.82
N LEU A 38 19.74 -13.91 -11.64
CA LEU A 38 20.81 -14.19 -10.66
C LEU A 38 22.01 -13.27 -10.80
N SER A 39 22.42 -12.97 -12.03
CA SER A 39 23.54 -12.05 -12.29
C SER A 39 23.25 -10.63 -11.80
N ALA A 40 22.00 -10.19 -11.85
CA ALA A 40 21.58 -8.91 -11.30
C ALA A 40 21.62 -8.90 -9.77
N ILE A 41 21.11 -9.95 -9.12
CA ILE A 41 21.19 -10.08 -7.65
C ILE A 41 22.65 -10.03 -7.19
N ARG A 42 23.53 -10.74 -7.85
CA ARG A 42 24.99 -10.72 -7.56
C ARG A 42 25.59 -9.33 -7.70
N LYS A 43 25.24 -8.59 -8.75
CA LYS A 43 25.70 -7.21 -8.96
C LYS A 43 25.18 -6.26 -7.88
N TYR A 44 23.94 -6.40 -7.47
CA TYR A 44 23.34 -5.58 -6.42
C TYR A 44 24.02 -5.82 -5.06
N GLU A 45 24.22 -7.06 -4.66
CA GLU A 45 24.85 -7.41 -3.40
C GLU A 45 26.36 -7.11 -3.36
N ASN A 46 27.02 -7.08 -4.52
CA ASN A 46 28.44 -6.76 -4.65
C ASN A 46 28.70 -5.26 -4.94
N ARG A 47 27.69 -4.42 -4.83
CA ARG A 47 27.80 -2.96 -5.05
C ARG A 47 28.21 -2.55 -6.47
N HIS A 48 28.02 -3.44 -7.46
CA HIS A 48 28.34 -3.15 -8.86
C HIS A 48 27.24 -2.39 -9.58
N SER A 49 26.02 -2.49 -9.09
CA SER A 49 24.85 -1.74 -9.59
C SER A 49 23.78 -1.58 -8.53
N VAL A 50 22.89 -0.63 -8.74
CA VAL A 50 21.73 -0.38 -7.90
C VAL A 50 20.53 -1.06 -8.55
N PRO A 51 19.59 -1.66 -7.77
CA PRO A 51 18.39 -2.23 -8.33
C PRO A 51 17.56 -1.20 -9.11
N SER A 52 17.08 -1.61 -10.30
CA SER A 52 16.12 -0.83 -11.07
C SER A 52 14.75 -0.79 -10.36
N SER A 53 13.88 0.13 -10.79
CA SER A 53 12.50 0.20 -10.26
C SER A 53 11.77 -1.13 -10.40
N GLU A 54 11.93 -1.81 -11.52
CA GLU A 54 11.32 -3.13 -11.77
C GLU A 54 11.87 -4.18 -10.81
N SER A 55 13.19 -4.21 -10.61
CA SER A 55 13.84 -5.11 -9.65
C SER A 55 13.40 -4.81 -8.20
N LEU A 56 13.24 -3.54 -7.84
CA LEU A 56 12.75 -3.14 -6.52
C LEU A 56 11.32 -3.63 -6.26
N LEU A 57 10.43 -3.54 -7.25
CA LEU A 57 9.07 -4.06 -7.14
C LEU A 57 9.07 -5.59 -6.98
N ALA A 58 9.91 -6.28 -7.74
CA ALA A 58 10.07 -7.72 -7.62
C ALA A 58 10.61 -8.13 -6.23
N ILE A 59 11.60 -7.42 -5.72
CA ILE A 59 12.16 -7.63 -4.37
C ILE A 59 11.13 -7.33 -3.29
N ALA A 60 10.32 -6.30 -3.45
CA ALA A 60 9.24 -5.95 -2.52
C ALA A 60 8.19 -7.06 -2.38
N SER A 61 7.99 -7.87 -3.41
CA SER A 61 7.08 -9.01 -3.37
C SER A 61 7.46 -10.06 -2.32
N THR A 62 8.70 -10.06 -1.84
CA THR A 62 9.16 -10.94 -0.75
C THR A 62 8.75 -10.47 0.65
N GLY A 63 8.13 -9.29 0.76
CA GLY A 63 7.67 -8.72 2.01
C GLY A 63 8.64 -7.73 2.66
N VAL A 64 9.74 -7.38 2.01
CA VAL A 64 10.66 -6.34 2.48
C VAL A 64 10.03 -4.95 2.31
N ASP A 65 10.20 -4.09 3.30
CA ASP A 65 9.83 -2.69 3.18
C ASP A 65 10.85 -1.94 2.32
N LEU A 66 10.38 -1.30 1.24
CA LEU A 66 11.27 -0.59 0.31
C LEU A 66 11.86 0.67 0.93
N HIS A 67 11.14 1.33 1.84
CA HIS A 67 11.68 2.49 2.53
C HIS A 67 12.88 2.08 3.39
N TRP A 68 12.76 0.99 4.14
CA TRP A 68 13.88 0.45 4.89
C TRP A 68 15.03 0.01 3.96
N LEU A 69 14.73 -0.71 2.89
CA LEU A 69 15.75 -1.18 1.95
C LEU A 69 16.57 -0.03 1.35
N LEU A 70 15.92 1.07 1.01
CA LEU A 70 16.54 2.24 0.37
C LEU A 70 17.22 3.19 1.36
N THR A 71 16.68 3.34 2.58
CA THR A 71 17.13 4.34 3.54
C THR A 71 17.76 3.78 4.82
N GLY A 72 17.49 2.53 5.14
CA GLY A 72 17.87 1.91 6.41
C GLY A 72 16.99 2.33 7.60
N LYS A 73 15.95 3.11 7.38
CA LYS A 73 15.05 3.61 8.42
C LYS A 73 13.74 2.85 8.42
N GLY A 74 13.16 2.67 9.61
CA GLY A 74 11.90 1.95 9.79
C GLY A 74 12.09 0.45 9.93
N ASP A 75 11.00 -0.28 9.81
CA ASP A 75 10.99 -1.74 9.94
C ASP A 75 11.41 -2.43 8.65
N MET A 76 12.13 -3.51 8.78
CA MET A 76 12.64 -4.33 7.68
C MET A 76 11.52 -4.98 6.87
N ARG A 77 10.43 -5.38 7.53
CA ARG A 77 9.26 -5.99 6.91
C ARG A 77 8.23 -4.92 6.56
N ALA A 78 7.70 -5.01 5.36
CA ALA A 78 6.51 -4.25 5.00
C ALA A 78 5.37 -4.63 5.96
N PRO A 79 4.53 -3.66 6.38
CA PRO A 79 3.37 -3.95 7.20
C PRO A 79 2.52 -5.00 6.48
N ALA A 80 2.12 -6.04 7.21
CA ALA A 80 1.18 -7.01 6.68
C ALA A 80 -0.10 -6.27 6.31
N VAL A 81 -0.53 -6.42 5.06
CA VAL A 81 -1.84 -5.90 4.65
C VAL A 81 -2.87 -6.68 5.45
N SER A 82 -3.48 -6.03 6.42
CA SER A 82 -4.54 -6.65 7.20
C SER A 82 -5.74 -6.94 6.28
N GLU A 83 -6.53 -7.96 6.62
CA GLU A 83 -7.78 -8.24 5.89
C GLU A 83 -8.69 -7.00 5.89
N ASP A 84 -8.65 -6.20 6.94
CA ASP A 84 -9.36 -4.92 7.04
C ASP A 84 -8.86 -3.88 6.01
N ASP A 85 -7.55 -3.82 5.76
CA ASP A 85 -6.97 -2.92 4.75
C ASP A 85 -7.30 -3.38 3.34
N GLN A 86 -7.33 -4.70 3.09
CA GLN A 86 -7.77 -5.26 1.80
C GLN A 86 -9.25 -4.98 1.55
N ALA A 87 -10.10 -5.23 2.54
CA ALA A 87 -11.53 -4.95 2.45
C ALA A 87 -11.81 -3.47 2.20
N LYS A 88 -11.07 -2.57 2.85
CA LYS A 88 -11.16 -1.13 2.63
C LYS A 88 -10.73 -0.74 1.21
N THR A 89 -9.62 -1.30 0.72
CA THR A 89 -9.12 -1.04 -0.64
C THR A 89 -10.11 -1.52 -1.69
N GLU A 90 -10.74 -2.68 -1.51
CA GLU A 90 -11.77 -3.18 -2.40
C GLU A 90 -13.03 -2.32 -2.38
N ALA A 91 -13.46 -1.89 -1.19
CA ALA A 91 -14.60 -0.98 -1.02
C ALA A 91 -14.35 0.38 -1.70
N ASP A 92 -13.15 0.92 -1.56
CA ASP A 92 -12.74 2.16 -2.21
C ASP A 92 -12.70 2.01 -3.74
N ALA A 93 -12.20 0.89 -4.26
CA ALA A 93 -12.20 0.60 -5.69
C ALA A 93 -13.62 0.45 -6.25
N GLU A 94 -14.52 -0.18 -5.51
CA GLU A 94 -15.94 -0.30 -5.88
C GLU A 94 -16.63 1.07 -5.90
N LEU A 95 -16.36 1.90 -4.90
CA LEU A 95 -16.87 3.27 -4.84
C LEU A 95 -16.43 4.08 -6.06
N VAL A 96 -15.16 4.03 -6.43
CA VAL A 96 -14.64 4.72 -7.61
C VAL A 96 -15.32 4.24 -8.89
N ARG A 97 -15.54 2.93 -9.03
CA ARG A 97 -16.27 2.36 -10.19
C ARG A 97 -17.69 2.88 -10.28
N ARG A 98 -18.42 2.95 -9.15
CA ARG A 98 -19.78 3.47 -9.09
C ARG A 98 -19.85 4.96 -9.41
N LEU A 99 -18.90 5.75 -8.88
CA LEU A 99 -18.83 7.18 -9.19
C LEU A 99 -18.58 7.44 -10.67
N LYS A 100 -17.70 6.67 -11.31
CA LYS A 100 -17.48 6.75 -12.77
C LYS A 100 -18.72 6.35 -13.59
N ALA A 101 -19.46 5.35 -13.14
CA ALA A 101 -20.70 4.96 -13.77
C ALA A 101 -21.77 6.07 -13.67
N ILE A 102 -21.89 6.72 -12.53
CA ILE A 102 -22.78 7.87 -12.32
C ILE A 102 -22.37 9.03 -13.22
N GLU A 103 -21.08 9.35 -13.31
CA GLU A 103 -20.56 10.38 -14.21
C GLU A 103 -20.93 10.10 -15.68
N GLY A 104 -20.75 8.84 -16.13
CA GLY A 104 -21.12 8.43 -17.47
C GLY A 104 -22.62 8.59 -17.77
N LEU A 105 -23.47 8.24 -16.80
CA LEU A 105 -24.92 8.43 -16.91
C LEU A 105 -25.31 9.92 -16.94
N LEU A 106 -24.69 10.75 -16.12
CA LEU A 106 -24.93 12.19 -16.08
C LEU A 106 -24.54 12.89 -17.38
N ASN A 107 -23.47 12.42 -18.04
CA ASN A 107 -23.04 12.96 -19.34
C ASN A 107 -24.06 12.70 -20.47
N GLY A 108 -24.92 11.71 -20.30
CA GLY A 108 -26.02 11.43 -21.24
C GLY A 108 -27.29 12.25 -21.01
N ILE A 109 -27.36 13.10 -19.98
CA ILE A 109 -28.53 13.88 -19.61
C ILE A 109 -28.36 15.34 -20.09
N GLN A 110 -29.42 15.99 -20.51
CA GLN A 110 -29.44 17.42 -20.87
C GLN A 110 -29.05 18.29 -19.67
N ASP A 111 -28.36 19.40 -19.90
CA ASP A 111 -27.74 20.21 -18.85
C ASP A 111 -28.73 20.74 -17.78
N ASP A 112 -29.95 21.11 -18.16
CA ASP A 112 -31.00 21.55 -17.24
C ASP A 112 -31.43 20.41 -16.28
N LYS A 113 -31.61 19.23 -16.82
CA LYS A 113 -31.99 18.05 -16.05
C LYS A 113 -30.82 17.51 -15.23
N ARG A 114 -29.59 17.62 -15.76
CA ARG A 114 -28.38 17.23 -15.05
C ARG A 114 -28.20 17.99 -13.74
N SER A 115 -28.41 19.31 -13.77
CA SER A 115 -28.31 20.16 -12.57
C SER A 115 -29.32 19.76 -11.51
N ALA A 116 -30.57 19.47 -11.88
CA ALA A 116 -31.59 19.01 -10.95
C ALA A 116 -31.25 17.65 -10.31
N VAL A 117 -30.73 16.72 -11.11
CA VAL A 117 -30.27 15.38 -10.58
C VAL A 117 -29.09 15.53 -9.65
N LEU A 118 -28.12 16.38 -9.97
CA LEU A 118 -26.98 16.65 -9.09
C LEU A 118 -27.41 17.25 -7.76
N GLU A 119 -28.33 18.21 -7.75
CA GLU A 119 -28.89 18.78 -6.52
C GLU A 119 -29.56 17.71 -5.64
N GLU A 120 -30.32 16.82 -6.24
CA GLU A 120 -30.96 15.71 -5.51
C GLU A 120 -29.91 14.76 -4.94
N ILE A 121 -28.88 14.38 -5.70
CA ILE A 121 -27.78 13.51 -5.22
C ILE A 121 -27.05 14.19 -4.07
N PHE A 122 -26.68 15.46 -4.19
CA PHE A 122 -26.02 16.21 -3.12
C PHE A 122 -26.87 16.28 -1.86
N SER A 123 -28.16 16.55 -1.98
CA SER A 123 -29.09 16.60 -0.87
C SER A 123 -29.15 15.28 -0.12
N ARG A 124 -29.26 14.17 -0.83
CA ARG A 124 -29.29 12.82 -0.25
C ARG A 124 -27.96 12.44 0.42
N VAL A 125 -26.83 12.77 -0.18
CA VAL A 125 -25.52 12.50 0.42
C VAL A 125 -25.31 13.33 1.69
N HIS A 126 -25.70 14.60 1.68
CA HIS A 126 -25.65 15.45 2.86
C HIS A 126 -26.51 14.93 4.01
N GLU A 127 -27.74 14.50 3.71
CA GLU A 127 -28.63 13.94 4.71
C GLU A 127 -28.08 12.62 5.29
N ALA A 128 -27.58 11.72 4.44
CA ALA A 128 -26.97 10.48 4.89
C ALA A 128 -25.73 10.74 5.79
N LYS A 129 -24.89 11.71 5.43
CA LYS A 129 -23.76 12.11 6.25
C LYS A 129 -24.19 12.68 7.59
N ARG A 130 -25.21 13.53 7.63
CA ARG A 130 -25.76 14.11 8.86
C ARG A 130 -26.31 13.05 9.79
N VAL A 131 -27.01 12.06 9.27
CA VAL A 131 -27.50 10.91 10.05
C VAL A 131 -26.33 10.12 10.62
N ALA A 132 -25.32 9.80 9.83
CA ALA A 132 -24.11 9.08 10.27
C ALA A 132 -23.36 9.84 11.38
N ASP A 133 -23.24 11.16 11.26
CA ASP A 133 -22.58 12.01 12.26
C ASP A 133 -23.37 12.00 13.60
N LEU A 134 -24.69 12.03 13.53
CA LEU A 134 -25.57 11.95 14.72
C LEU A 134 -25.46 10.57 15.40
N GLU A 135 -25.47 9.50 14.64
CA GLU A 135 -25.29 8.13 15.15
C GLU A 135 -23.94 7.97 15.85
N ALA A 136 -22.86 8.53 15.26
CA ALA A 136 -21.54 8.52 15.85
C ALA A 136 -21.50 9.30 17.19
N LEU A 137 -22.21 10.42 17.29
CA LEU A 137 -22.35 11.20 18.54
C LEU A 137 -23.09 10.43 19.61
N VAL A 138 -24.22 9.80 19.27
CA VAL A 138 -24.99 8.95 20.17
C VAL A 138 -24.14 7.79 20.70
N GLY A 139 -23.41 7.11 19.84
CA GLY A 139 -22.48 6.04 20.22
C GLY A 139 -21.39 6.48 21.19
N LYS A 140 -20.86 7.69 21.02
CA LYS A 140 -19.88 8.29 21.96
C LYS A 140 -20.49 8.61 23.32
N LEU A 141 -21.72 9.12 23.34
CA LEU A 141 -22.42 9.45 24.58
C LEU A 141 -22.79 8.20 25.39
N GLN A 142 -23.20 7.13 24.72
CA GLN A 142 -23.49 5.85 25.35
C GLN A 142 -22.26 5.22 25.99
N ARG A 143 -21.09 5.30 25.35
CA ARG A 143 -19.83 4.81 25.91
C ARG A 143 -19.33 5.59 27.13
N LYS A 144 -19.70 6.88 27.27
CA LYS A 144 -19.33 7.69 28.44
C LYS A 144 -20.23 7.45 29.66
N ARG A 145 -21.40 6.79 29.50
CA ARG A 145 -22.35 6.49 30.57
C ARG A 145 -22.17 5.12 31.20
N GLY A 146 -21.37 4.26 30.65
CA GLY A 146 -20.96 2.96 31.18
C GLY A 146 -19.59 3.01 31.80
#